data_ff5ac7726c097e6812ed8f60caf1e966
#
_entry.id   ff5ac7726c097e6812ed8f60caf1e966
#
_cell.length_a   1.000
_cell.length_b   1.000
_cell.length_c   1.000
_cell.angle_alpha   90.00
_cell.angle_beta   90.00
_cell.angle_gamma   90.00
#
_symmetry.space_group_name_H-M   'P 1'
#
loop_
_entity.id
_entity.type
_entity.pdbx_description
1 polymer ?
#
loop_
_entity_poly.entity_id
_entity_poly.type
_entity_poly.pdbx_seq_one_letter_code
_entity_poly.pdbx_strand_id
1 'polypeptide(L)'
;RLSNVNIKVEKKVNKAAMDVSGSGRTKIELDGQNVLDSSGTYDPARYQAGLRKQGEGTLIITDETNDEGKKITTPKSESDTSGSLTAKGAGGNGAAGIGGNVAEGTKNIIIEGYATVHAAGGGSGAGIGGGGIYGDTQSGDAENIIIQGYATVDAKGSGSAAGIGGGGNGGNAENIIIRGHSKVKATASDGAAIGGGYGSKSGGSAKGIVIRDHATVVAKSDGGYWLGDSCAAIGAAGDKGKDTEAEVTIGTAGATAEQEDVHVTATGFYGSAIGNGAKDTKVTIQGHATVQTASSQNDAAIGSDSGNVEVTIKDNVS
;
A
#
# COMPACT_ATOMS: atom_id res chain seq x y z
N ARG A 1 18.12 -13.84 6.57
CA ARG A 1 17.45 -13.79 7.87
C ARG A 1 17.80 -12.49 8.58
N LEU A 2 16.79 -11.76 9.07
CA LEU A 2 16.97 -10.64 9.98
C LEU A 2 16.48 -11.07 11.37
N SER A 3 17.31 -10.86 12.38
CA SER A 3 17.00 -11.23 13.77
C SER A 3 17.40 -10.11 14.71
N ASN A 4 16.42 -9.39 15.24
CA ASN A 4 16.61 -8.25 16.14
C ASN A 4 17.57 -7.17 15.57
N VAL A 5 17.46 -6.91 14.27
CA VAL A 5 18.26 -5.90 13.57
C VAL A 5 17.68 -4.52 13.80
N ASN A 6 18.52 -3.56 14.17
CA ASN A 6 18.14 -2.15 14.31
C ASN A 6 19.15 -1.28 13.59
N ILE A 7 18.76 -0.82 12.38
CA ILE A 7 19.56 0.07 11.54
C ILE A 7 18.87 1.42 11.47
N LYS A 8 19.52 2.45 11.99
CA LYS A 8 19.07 3.83 11.87
C LYS A 8 20.11 4.63 11.11
N VAL A 9 19.68 5.23 10.00
CA VAL A 9 20.57 6.02 9.13
C VAL A 9 20.61 7.48 9.60
N GLU A 10 21.83 7.99 9.77
CA GLU A 10 22.04 9.37 10.23
C GLU A 10 22.04 10.39 9.08
N LYS A 11 21.86 11.68 9.45
CA LYS A 11 21.59 12.83 8.57
C LYS A 11 22.50 12.99 7.33
N LYS A 12 23.72 12.50 7.35
CA LYS A 12 24.69 12.71 6.24
C LYS A 12 24.89 11.49 5.36
N VAL A 13 24.17 10.41 5.63
CA VAL A 13 24.32 9.15 4.91
C VAL A 13 23.23 9.03 3.86
N ASN A 14 23.60 9.16 2.59
CA ASN A 14 22.67 9.00 1.46
C ASN A 14 22.52 7.51 1.08
N LYS A 15 22.07 6.71 2.02
CA LYS A 15 21.84 5.26 1.85
C LYS A 15 20.54 4.87 2.55
N ALA A 16 19.80 3.95 1.95
CA ALA A 16 18.72 3.26 2.64
C ALA A 16 19.28 2.44 3.81
N ALA A 17 18.48 2.24 4.86
CA ALA A 17 18.90 1.35 5.95
C ALA A 17 19.14 -0.08 5.42
N MET A 18 18.39 -0.49 4.40
CA MET A 18 18.63 -1.71 3.63
C MET A 18 18.30 -1.47 2.16
N ASP A 19 19.13 -2.01 1.26
CA ASP A 19 18.91 -1.93 -0.20
C ASP A 19 18.85 -3.35 -0.80
N VAL A 20 17.79 -3.62 -1.54
CA VAL A 20 17.58 -4.85 -2.32
C VAL A 20 17.42 -4.48 -3.77
N SER A 21 18.40 -4.82 -4.59
CA SER A 21 18.45 -4.48 -6.01
C SER A 21 18.82 -5.70 -6.87
N GLY A 22 18.55 -5.58 -8.17
CA GLY A 22 18.87 -6.61 -9.16
C GLY A 22 17.67 -7.34 -9.72
N SER A 23 17.92 -8.44 -10.44
CA SER A 23 16.91 -9.22 -11.17
C SER A 23 16.52 -10.54 -10.51
N GLY A 24 17.21 -10.91 -9.43
CA GLY A 24 16.98 -12.18 -8.73
C GLY A 24 15.84 -12.13 -7.73
N ARG A 25 15.65 -13.25 -7.03
CA ARG A 25 14.69 -13.38 -5.93
C ARG A 25 15.42 -13.25 -4.59
N THR A 26 15.03 -12.29 -3.78
CA THR A 26 15.55 -12.08 -2.43
C THR A 26 14.46 -12.40 -1.42
N LYS A 27 14.72 -13.37 -0.55
CA LYS A 27 13.83 -13.72 0.58
C LYS A 27 14.44 -13.21 1.88
N ILE A 28 13.68 -12.44 2.64
CA ILE A 28 14.00 -11.96 3.97
C ILE A 28 13.10 -12.70 4.95
N GLU A 29 13.68 -13.61 5.72
CA GLU A 29 13.04 -14.26 6.86
C GLU A 29 13.21 -13.35 8.08
N LEU A 30 12.11 -13.07 8.78
CA LEU A 30 12.09 -12.19 9.94
C LEU A 30 12.08 -13.02 11.23
N ASP A 31 12.94 -12.68 12.17
CA ASP A 31 12.93 -13.19 13.55
C ASP A 31 13.04 -12.03 14.52
N GLY A 32 12.34 -12.11 15.65
CA GLY A 32 12.32 -11.05 16.62
C GLY A 32 11.80 -9.74 16.04
N GLN A 33 12.31 -8.62 16.51
CA GLN A 33 11.88 -7.28 16.08
C GLN A 33 12.98 -6.59 15.27
N ASN A 34 12.65 -6.19 14.05
CA ASN A 34 13.60 -5.57 13.13
C ASN A 34 13.20 -4.14 12.79
N VAL A 35 14.16 -3.23 12.75
CA VAL A 35 13.95 -1.81 12.44
C VAL A 35 14.93 -1.38 11.35
N LEU A 36 14.37 -0.80 10.27
CA LEU A 36 15.09 -0.18 9.16
C LEU A 36 14.62 1.28 9.04
N ASP A 37 15.34 2.21 9.63
CA ASP A 37 14.92 3.60 9.78
C ASP A 37 15.85 4.53 9.00
N SER A 38 15.36 5.08 7.90
CA SER A 38 16.04 6.11 7.09
C SER A 38 15.48 7.51 7.33
N SER A 39 14.59 7.69 8.31
CA SER A 39 13.92 8.99 8.58
C SER A 39 14.88 10.12 8.96
N GLY A 40 16.10 9.78 9.39
CA GLY A 40 17.16 10.75 9.69
C GLY A 40 17.89 11.30 8.46
N THR A 41 17.72 10.76 7.27
CA THR A 41 18.41 11.25 6.07
C THR A 41 17.86 12.62 5.64
N TYR A 42 18.75 13.54 5.28
CA TYR A 42 18.40 14.90 4.90
C TYR A 42 19.23 15.37 3.70
N ASP A 43 18.85 14.91 2.52
CA ASP A 43 19.31 15.47 1.25
C ASP A 43 18.07 15.55 0.33
N PRO A 44 17.61 16.75 -0.04
CA PRO A 44 16.36 16.91 -0.79
C PRO A 44 16.29 16.11 -2.09
N ALA A 45 17.41 15.89 -2.73
CA ALA A 45 17.51 15.15 -4.00
C ALA A 45 17.69 13.62 -3.80
N ARG A 46 17.86 13.15 -2.56
CA ARG A 46 18.29 11.76 -2.29
C ARG A 46 17.66 11.17 -1.03
N TYR A 47 16.41 11.51 -0.74
CA TYR A 47 15.70 10.85 0.35
C TYR A 47 15.58 9.35 0.12
N GLN A 48 15.84 8.57 1.16
CA GLN A 48 16.02 7.13 1.09
C GLN A 48 14.86 6.37 1.72
N ALA A 49 14.47 5.26 1.12
CA ALA A 49 13.53 4.32 1.72
C ALA A 49 14.11 3.64 2.97
N GLY A 50 13.25 3.20 3.87
CA GLY A 50 13.67 2.35 4.98
C GLY A 50 14.26 1.03 4.46
N LEU A 51 13.47 0.31 3.68
CA LEU A 51 13.90 -0.82 2.86
C LEU A 51 13.71 -0.47 1.39
N ARG A 52 14.79 -0.13 0.72
CA ARG A 52 14.75 0.16 -0.72
C ARG A 52 14.62 -1.12 -1.52
N LYS A 53 13.67 -1.14 -2.46
CA LYS A 53 13.52 -2.20 -3.45
C LYS A 53 13.63 -1.62 -4.86
N GLN A 54 14.66 -2.03 -5.59
CA GLN A 54 14.94 -1.58 -6.95
C GLN A 54 15.18 -2.75 -7.91
N GLY A 55 14.92 -2.50 -9.19
CA GLY A 55 15.12 -3.48 -10.26
C GLY A 55 14.01 -4.52 -10.38
N GLU A 56 14.18 -5.43 -11.34
CA GLU A 56 13.16 -6.39 -11.79
C GLU A 56 12.98 -7.59 -10.86
N GLY A 57 13.91 -7.83 -9.95
CA GLY A 57 13.86 -8.98 -9.05
C GLY A 57 12.68 -8.94 -8.07
N THR A 58 12.41 -10.04 -7.40
CA THR A 58 11.35 -10.16 -6.41
C THR A 58 11.92 -10.04 -5.00
N LEU A 59 11.33 -9.15 -4.19
CA LEU A 59 11.55 -9.11 -2.75
C LEU A 59 10.44 -9.86 -2.03
N ILE A 60 10.79 -10.84 -1.20
CA ILE A 60 9.86 -11.56 -0.34
C ILE A 60 10.22 -11.26 1.11
N ILE A 61 9.26 -10.76 1.86
CA ILE A 61 9.36 -10.55 3.31
C ILE A 61 8.43 -11.59 3.95
N THR A 62 8.98 -12.42 4.80
CA THR A 62 8.23 -13.54 5.37
C THR A 62 8.67 -13.84 6.80
N ASP A 63 7.81 -14.52 7.52
CA ASP A 63 8.11 -15.15 8.80
C ASP A 63 7.45 -16.53 8.80
N GLU A 64 8.25 -17.54 8.47
CA GLU A 64 7.82 -18.95 8.39
C GLU A 64 8.38 -19.80 9.52
N THR A 65 9.39 -19.27 10.22
CA THR A 65 10.06 -19.98 11.30
C THR A 65 10.14 -19.11 12.55
N ASN A 66 10.01 -19.74 13.72
CA ASN A 66 10.25 -19.04 14.98
C ASN A 66 11.75 -18.76 15.20
N ASP A 67 12.10 -18.05 16.27
CA ASP A 67 13.48 -17.67 16.60
C ASP A 67 14.40 -18.89 16.78
N GLU A 68 13.86 -20.07 17.07
CA GLU A 68 14.60 -21.35 17.14
C GLU A 68 14.75 -22.02 15.76
N GLY A 69 14.19 -21.42 14.69
CA GLY A 69 14.22 -21.96 13.33
C GLY A 69 13.21 -23.08 13.07
N LYS A 70 12.25 -23.29 13.95
CA LYS A 70 11.15 -24.25 13.74
C LYS A 70 10.04 -23.61 12.93
N LYS A 71 9.46 -24.37 12.01
CA LYS A 71 8.34 -23.91 11.19
C LYS A 71 7.14 -23.49 12.06
N ILE A 72 6.60 -22.30 11.80
CA ILE A 72 5.36 -21.82 12.42
C ILE A 72 4.20 -22.55 11.74
N THR A 73 3.34 -23.19 12.52
CA THR A 73 2.20 -23.99 12.02
C THR A 73 0.84 -23.45 12.46
N THR A 74 0.83 -22.46 13.36
CA THR A 74 -0.39 -21.84 13.90
C THR A 74 -0.28 -20.33 13.79
N PRO A 75 -1.38 -19.63 13.53
CA PRO A 75 -1.39 -18.17 13.54
C PRO A 75 -0.88 -17.60 14.87
N LYS A 76 -0.10 -16.54 14.79
CA LYS A 76 0.39 -15.83 15.95
C LYS A 76 -0.75 -15.10 16.68
N SER A 77 -0.62 -14.96 18.00
CA SER A 77 -1.51 -14.09 18.77
C SER A 77 -1.26 -12.63 18.41
N GLU A 78 -2.23 -11.77 18.62
CA GLU A 78 -2.08 -10.31 18.38
C GLU A 78 -1.00 -9.65 19.24
N SER A 79 -0.64 -10.27 20.35
CA SER A 79 0.44 -9.81 21.22
C SER A 79 1.83 -10.32 20.82
N ASP A 80 1.91 -11.27 19.88
CA ASP A 80 3.19 -11.79 19.42
C ASP A 80 3.79 -10.84 18.37
N THR A 81 4.84 -10.13 18.76
CA THR A 81 5.58 -9.19 17.92
C THR A 81 6.85 -9.79 17.31
N SER A 82 7.09 -11.10 17.48
CA SER A 82 8.19 -11.79 16.80
C SER A 82 8.00 -11.81 15.29
N GLY A 83 9.07 -11.89 14.53
CA GLY A 83 9.01 -11.85 13.07
C GLY A 83 8.45 -10.52 12.52
N SER A 84 8.81 -9.41 13.15
CA SER A 84 8.35 -8.09 12.75
C SER A 84 9.41 -7.24 12.07
N LEU A 85 8.94 -6.37 11.16
CA LEU A 85 9.74 -5.34 10.48
C LEU A 85 9.06 -3.99 10.59
N THR A 86 9.77 -3.02 11.15
CA THR A 86 9.41 -1.60 11.07
C THR A 86 10.32 -0.92 10.05
N ALA A 87 9.76 -0.39 8.98
CA ALA A 87 10.50 0.31 7.93
C ALA A 87 10.02 1.77 7.80
N LYS A 88 10.95 2.73 7.90
CA LYS A 88 10.64 4.16 7.82
C LYS A 88 11.44 4.86 6.74
N GLY A 89 10.75 5.49 5.83
CA GLY A 89 11.33 6.33 4.79
C GLY A 89 11.72 7.71 5.29
N ALA A 90 12.61 8.37 4.57
CA ALA A 90 13.06 9.72 4.86
C ALA A 90 11.98 10.76 4.61
N GLY A 91 11.95 11.78 5.45
CA GLY A 91 11.07 12.94 5.31
C GLY A 91 11.40 13.86 4.11
N GLY A 92 10.87 15.07 4.12
CA GLY A 92 11.05 16.04 3.04
C GLY A 92 10.20 15.71 1.81
N ASN A 93 10.80 15.56 0.64
CA ASN A 93 10.09 15.18 -0.58
C ASN A 93 9.71 13.69 -0.62
N GLY A 94 10.23 12.93 0.34
CA GLY A 94 9.72 11.64 0.76
C GLY A 94 10.17 10.43 -0.02
N ALA A 95 10.53 9.41 0.74
CA ALA A 95 10.78 8.07 0.23
C ALA A 95 9.83 7.07 0.89
N ALA A 96 9.63 5.93 0.27
CA ALA A 96 8.78 4.88 0.82
C ALA A 96 9.32 4.30 2.13
N GLY A 97 8.44 3.78 2.97
CA GLY A 97 8.87 2.91 4.06
C GLY A 97 9.55 1.65 3.51
N ILE A 98 8.84 0.95 2.62
CA ILE A 98 9.36 -0.17 1.83
C ILE A 98 9.10 0.13 0.36
N GLY A 99 10.15 0.22 -0.47
CA GLY A 99 10.00 0.47 -1.90
C GLY A 99 10.98 1.48 -2.47
N GLY A 100 10.44 2.50 -3.18
CA GLY A 100 11.25 3.49 -3.88
C GLY A 100 11.85 4.57 -2.99
N ASN A 101 13.04 5.03 -3.33
CA ASN A 101 13.56 6.32 -2.89
C ASN A 101 12.75 7.45 -3.53
N VAL A 102 13.10 8.72 -3.20
CA VAL A 102 12.52 9.87 -3.89
C VAL A 102 12.60 9.72 -5.40
N ALA A 103 11.49 9.96 -6.10
CA ALA A 103 11.32 9.81 -7.55
C ALA A 103 11.58 8.38 -8.10
N GLU A 104 11.60 7.37 -7.26
CA GLU A 104 11.75 5.98 -7.69
C GLU A 104 10.46 5.20 -7.50
N GLY A 105 10.08 4.42 -8.52
CA GLY A 105 9.04 3.39 -8.42
C GLY A 105 9.58 2.13 -7.75
N THR A 106 8.66 1.21 -7.49
CA THR A 106 8.99 -0.13 -6.98
C THR A 106 8.08 -1.18 -7.57
N LYS A 107 8.56 -2.42 -7.65
CA LYS A 107 7.77 -3.56 -8.10
C LYS A 107 8.21 -4.88 -7.49
N ASN A 108 7.32 -5.87 -7.63
CA ASN A 108 7.56 -7.27 -7.25
C ASN A 108 7.90 -7.42 -5.76
N ILE A 109 7.02 -6.91 -4.89
CA ILE A 109 7.11 -7.08 -3.43
C ILE A 109 6.07 -8.10 -2.98
N ILE A 110 6.48 -9.12 -2.23
CA ILE A 110 5.61 -10.11 -1.62
C ILE A 110 5.82 -10.05 -0.11
N ILE A 111 4.73 -9.93 0.64
CA ILE A 111 4.72 -10.05 2.10
C ILE A 111 3.84 -11.25 2.43
N GLU A 112 4.43 -12.24 3.10
CA GLU A 112 3.76 -13.53 3.30
C GLU A 112 4.12 -14.21 4.62
N GLY A 113 3.64 -15.44 4.79
CA GLY A 113 3.84 -16.21 6.02
C GLY A 113 3.09 -15.58 7.19
N TYR A 114 3.77 -15.41 8.30
CA TYR A 114 3.25 -14.77 9.51
C TYR A 114 3.93 -13.41 9.78
N ALA A 115 4.56 -12.82 8.76
CA ALA A 115 5.29 -11.58 8.89
C ALA A 115 4.40 -10.43 9.37
N THR A 116 4.89 -9.67 10.36
CA THR A 116 4.26 -8.42 10.81
C THR A 116 5.08 -7.25 10.28
N VAL A 117 4.46 -6.41 9.43
CA VAL A 117 5.15 -5.30 8.76
C VAL A 117 4.50 -3.96 9.09
N HIS A 118 5.30 -3.03 9.62
CA HIS A 118 4.92 -1.63 9.84
C HIS A 118 5.76 -0.77 8.90
N ALA A 119 5.13 -0.20 7.89
CA ALA A 119 5.80 0.60 6.87
C ALA A 119 5.26 2.02 6.87
N ALA A 120 6.14 3.00 7.09
CA ALA A 120 5.80 4.41 7.06
C ALA A 120 6.64 5.15 6.02
N GLY A 121 6.00 5.76 5.04
CA GLY A 121 6.63 6.71 4.14
C GLY A 121 6.97 8.01 4.83
N GLY A 122 7.96 8.72 4.33
CA GLY A 122 8.28 10.07 4.73
C GLY A 122 7.87 11.09 3.67
N GLY A 123 7.63 12.33 4.04
CA GLY A 123 7.27 13.42 3.11
C GLY A 123 6.08 13.08 2.21
N SER A 124 6.33 12.74 0.96
CA SER A 124 5.32 12.27 0.00
C SER A 124 5.62 10.83 -0.49
N GLY A 125 6.26 10.02 0.34
CA GLY A 125 6.53 8.61 0.06
C GLY A 125 5.41 7.69 0.51
N ALA A 126 5.19 6.59 -0.21
CA ALA A 126 4.23 5.55 0.17
C ALA A 126 4.70 4.78 1.43
N GLY A 127 3.76 4.21 2.17
CA GLY A 127 4.11 3.23 3.20
C GLY A 127 4.83 2.04 2.57
N ILE A 128 4.17 1.39 1.62
CA ILE A 128 4.75 0.34 0.76
C ILE A 128 4.49 0.75 -0.68
N GLY A 129 5.54 1.04 -1.46
CA GLY A 129 5.35 1.46 -2.85
C GLY A 129 6.32 2.52 -3.35
N GLY A 130 5.81 3.48 -4.10
CA GLY A 130 6.60 4.52 -4.75
C GLY A 130 7.11 5.60 -3.80
N GLY A 131 8.24 6.18 -4.13
CA GLY A 131 8.74 7.41 -3.49
C GLY A 131 8.06 8.64 -4.05
N GLY A 132 8.08 9.72 -3.27
CA GLY A 132 7.57 11.04 -3.64
C GLY A 132 8.47 11.74 -4.65
N ILE A 133 8.20 12.99 -4.93
CA ILE A 133 8.90 13.77 -5.94
C ILE A 133 9.94 14.73 -5.36
N TYR A 134 10.91 15.09 -6.21
CA TYR A 134 11.78 16.22 -6.02
C TYR A 134 11.77 17.11 -7.28
N GLY A 135 11.36 18.38 -7.12
CA GLY A 135 11.23 19.31 -8.24
C GLY A 135 10.17 18.87 -9.25
N ASP A 136 10.52 18.88 -10.53
CA ASP A 136 9.64 18.48 -11.64
C ASP A 136 9.81 17.00 -12.04
N THR A 137 10.41 16.17 -11.19
CA THR A 137 10.56 14.73 -11.46
C THR A 137 9.23 14.00 -11.38
N GLN A 138 9.13 12.88 -12.05
CA GLN A 138 7.97 12.01 -11.95
C GLN A 138 7.96 11.29 -10.60
N SER A 139 6.78 11.10 -10.03
CA SER A 139 6.56 10.30 -8.84
C SER A 139 6.83 8.81 -9.09
N GLY A 140 7.18 8.08 -8.06
CA GLY A 140 7.36 6.64 -8.15
C GLY A 140 6.04 5.88 -8.24
N ASP A 141 5.92 4.99 -9.22
CA ASP A 141 4.82 4.05 -9.34
C ASP A 141 5.05 2.81 -8.46
N ALA A 142 4.00 2.06 -8.19
CA ALA A 142 4.04 0.79 -7.50
C ALA A 142 3.37 -0.30 -8.33
N GLU A 143 4.07 -1.41 -8.54
CA GLU A 143 3.60 -2.51 -9.38
C GLU A 143 3.83 -3.87 -8.71
N ASN A 144 2.88 -4.80 -8.86
CA ASN A 144 2.99 -6.17 -8.38
C ASN A 144 3.32 -6.28 -6.87
N ILE A 145 2.49 -5.66 -6.02
CA ILE A 145 2.58 -5.82 -4.56
C ILE A 145 1.59 -6.89 -4.12
N ILE A 146 2.07 -7.95 -3.49
CA ILE A 146 1.25 -9.07 -3.03
C ILE A 146 1.38 -9.20 -1.51
N ILE A 147 0.25 -9.19 -0.81
CA ILE A 147 0.18 -9.47 0.63
C ILE A 147 -0.68 -10.71 0.81
N GLN A 148 -0.10 -11.76 1.41
CA GLN A 148 -0.75 -13.07 1.47
C GLN A 148 -0.40 -13.89 2.71
N GLY A 149 -1.00 -15.07 2.81
CA GLY A 149 -0.81 -15.97 3.96
C GLY A 149 -1.51 -15.41 5.20
N TYR A 150 -0.81 -15.34 6.30
CA TYR A 150 -1.26 -14.76 7.57
C TYR A 150 -0.53 -13.44 7.88
N ALA A 151 0.01 -12.79 6.87
CA ALA A 151 0.76 -11.55 7.04
C ALA A 151 -0.11 -10.44 7.65
N THR A 152 0.45 -9.69 8.59
CA THR A 152 -0.16 -8.50 9.18
C THR A 152 0.62 -7.27 8.72
N VAL A 153 -0.07 -6.33 8.06
CA VAL A 153 0.56 -5.14 7.48
C VAL A 153 -0.14 -3.87 7.98
N ASP A 154 0.63 -2.94 8.54
CA ASP A 154 0.21 -1.56 8.80
C ASP A 154 1.07 -0.63 7.94
N ALA A 155 0.46 -0.06 6.90
CA ALA A 155 1.14 0.78 5.92
C ALA A 155 0.58 2.20 5.95
N LYS A 156 1.47 3.16 6.16
CA LYS A 156 1.12 4.58 6.23
C LYS A 156 1.84 5.38 5.17
N GLY A 157 1.08 5.94 4.23
CA GLY A 157 1.54 6.97 3.30
C GLY A 157 1.68 8.32 4.01
N SER A 158 2.58 9.15 3.54
CA SER A 158 2.79 10.49 4.06
C SER A 158 2.55 11.54 2.98
N GLY A 159 2.04 12.71 3.36
CA GLY A 159 1.61 13.75 2.42
C GLY A 159 0.65 13.18 1.39
N SER A 160 0.91 13.40 0.13
CA SER A 160 0.07 12.99 -0.99
C SER A 160 0.28 11.55 -1.50
N ALA A 161 1.08 10.73 -0.80
CA ALA A 161 1.34 9.37 -1.21
C ALA A 161 0.32 8.36 -0.68
N ALA A 162 0.24 7.21 -1.35
CA ALA A 162 -0.59 6.10 -0.92
C ALA A 162 -0.04 5.40 0.35
N GLY A 163 -0.92 4.78 1.12
CA GLY A 163 -0.52 3.81 2.15
C GLY A 163 0.21 2.63 1.53
N ILE A 164 -0.45 1.98 0.56
CA ILE A 164 0.12 0.93 -0.29
C ILE A 164 -0.13 1.34 -1.74
N GLY A 165 0.93 1.63 -2.50
CA GLY A 165 0.77 2.05 -3.89
C GLY A 165 1.68 3.18 -4.33
N GLY A 166 1.14 4.13 -5.11
CA GLY A 166 1.90 5.21 -5.72
C GLY A 166 2.46 6.23 -4.74
N GLY A 167 3.62 6.79 -5.07
CA GLY A 167 4.18 7.96 -4.40
C GLY A 167 3.36 9.22 -4.66
N GLY A 168 3.52 10.23 -3.82
CA GLY A 168 2.79 11.49 -3.96
C GLY A 168 3.17 12.25 -5.22
N ASN A 169 2.24 13.06 -5.72
CA ASN A 169 2.26 13.77 -7.00
C ASN A 169 1.97 12.86 -8.21
N GLY A 170 1.00 11.98 -8.05
CA GLY A 170 0.39 11.23 -9.14
C GLY A 170 1.05 9.89 -9.46
N GLY A 171 1.75 9.27 -8.51
CA GLY A 171 2.25 7.91 -8.70
C GLY A 171 1.11 6.91 -8.84
N ASN A 172 1.23 6.01 -9.82
CA ASN A 172 0.23 4.98 -10.08
C ASN A 172 0.44 3.74 -9.22
N ALA A 173 -0.62 2.96 -9.09
CA ALA A 173 -0.60 1.63 -8.50
C ALA A 173 -1.13 0.61 -9.50
N GLU A 174 -0.42 -0.49 -9.68
CA GLU A 174 -0.83 -1.57 -10.58
C GLU A 174 -0.61 -2.94 -9.93
N ASN A 175 -1.61 -3.83 -10.07
CA ASN A 175 -1.55 -5.19 -9.55
C ASN A 175 -1.22 -5.29 -8.05
N ILE A 176 -2.02 -4.64 -7.22
CA ILE A 176 -1.96 -4.82 -5.76
C ILE A 176 -2.93 -5.95 -5.38
N ILE A 177 -2.40 -7.05 -4.84
CA ILE A 177 -3.17 -8.24 -4.50
C ILE A 177 -3.07 -8.50 -2.99
N ILE A 178 -4.21 -8.50 -2.31
CA ILE A 178 -4.34 -8.83 -0.88
C ILE A 178 -5.18 -10.08 -0.78
N ARG A 179 -4.63 -11.16 -0.21
CA ARG A 179 -5.29 -12.46 -0.18
C ARG A 179 -4.86 -13.37 0.98
N GLY A 180 -5.47 -14.55 1.05
CA GLY A 180 -5.24 -15.50 2.14
C GLY A 180 -5.91 -15.00 3.42
N HIS A 181 -5.32 -15.26 4.56
CA HIS A 181 -5.78 -14.78 5.88
C HIS A 181 -5.05 -13.50 6.31
N SER A 182 -4.62 -12.68 5.35
CA SER A 182 -3.85 -11.47 5.65
C SER A 182 -4.72 -10.40 6.31
N LYS A 183 -4.10 -9.63 7.22
CA LYS A 183 -4.71 -8.47 7.88
C LYS A 183 -3.96 -7.22 7.44
N VAL A 184 -4.65 -6.31 6.75
CA VAL A 184 -4.04 -5.10 6.20
C VAL A 184 -4.75 -3.86 6.72
N LYS A 185 -3.98 -2.97 7.33
CA LYS A 185 -4.38 -1.60 7.63
C LYS A 185 -3.55 -0.66 6.78
N ALA A 186 -4.22 0.09 5.92
CA ALA A 186 -3.58 1.09 5.08
C ALA A 186 -4.17 2.47 5.36
N THR A 187 -3.32 3.47 5.52
CA THR A 187 -3.73 4.85 5.76
C THR A 187 -2.95 5.81 4.88
N ALA A 188 -3.62 6.84 4.42
CA ALA A 188 -3.01 7.95 3.68
C ALA A 188 -3.59 9.28 4.15
N SER A 189 -2.82 10.36 4.03
CA SER A 189 -3.34 11.72 4.27
C SER A 189 -4.09 12.21 3.03
N ASP A 190 -3.39 12.47 1.93
CA ASP A 190 -3.94 13.06 0.71
C ASP A 190 -3.91 12.11 -0.50
N GLY A 191 -3.35 10.92 -0.36
CA GLY A 191 -3.37 9.86 -1.38
C GLY A 191 -4.43 8.80 -1.11
N ALA A 192 -4.55 7.79 -1.96
CA ALA A 192 -5.35 6.62 -1.65
C ALA A 192 -4.72 5.78 -0.53
N ALA A 193 -5.51 5.21 0.37
CA ALA A 193 -4.93 4.29 1.35
C ALA A 193 -4.34 3.06 0.65
N ILE A 194 -5.05 2.52 -0.37
CA ILE A 194 -4.54 1.48 -1.27
C ILE A 194 -4.80 1.94 -2.69
N GLY A 195 -3.74 2.28 -3.44
CA GLY A 195 -3.90 2.74 -4.81
C GLY A 195 -2.99 3.89 -5.22
N GLY A 196 -3.54 4.89 -5.93
CA GLY A 196 -2.77 6.00 -6.48
C GLY A 196 -2.33 7.04 -5.45
N GLY A 197 -1.24 7.73 -5.71
CA GLY A 197 -0.84 8.94 -5.00
C GLY A 197 -1.53 10.18 -5.57
N TYR A 198 -1.89 11.13 -4.72
CA TYR A 198 -2.50 12.39 -5.15
C TYR A 198 -1.47 13.33 -5.78
N GLY A 199 -1.89 14.08 -6.79
CA GLY A 199 -1.10 15.16 -7.38
C GLY A 199 -1.99 16.21 -8.02
N SER A 200 -1.71 17.49 -7.72
CA SER A 200 -2.47 18.62 -8.25
C SER A 200 -2.36 18.80 -9.77
N LYS A 201 -1.29 18.34 -10.37
CA LYS A 201 -1.07 18.37 -11.84
C LYS A 201 -1.44 17.04 -12.51
N SER A 202 -1.30 15.93 -11.82
CA SER A 202 -1.60 14.58 -12.30
C SER A 202 -2.14 13.75 -11.15
N GLY A 203 -3.24 13.05 -11.35
CA GLY A 203 -3.71 12.07 -10.37
C GLY A 203 -2.99 10.73 -10.55
N GLY A 204 -2.98 9.89 -9.52
CA GLY A 204 -2.50 8.52 -9.57
C GLY A 204 -3.64 7.53 -9.85
N SER A 205 -3.51 6.75 -10.90
CA SER A 205 -4.42 5.66 -11.22
C SER A 205 -4.19 4.44 -10.34
N ALA A 206 -5.21 3.60 -10.22
CA ALA A 206 -5.15 2.33 -9.52
C ALA A 206 -5.76 1.23 -10.38
N LYS A 207 -4.93 0.35 -10.92
CA LYS A 207 -5.37 -0.73 -11.81
C LYS A 207 -5.08 -2.10 -11.23
N GLY A 208 -6.07 -3.01 -11.29
CA GLY A 208 -5.88 -4.38 -10.84
C GLY A 208 -5.68 -4.52 -9.33
N ILE A 209 -6.38 -3.70 -8.52
CA ILE A 209 -6.45 -3.94 -7.08
C ILE A 209 -7.40 -5.12 -6.83
N VAL A 210 -6.89 -6.19 -6.20
CA VAL A 210 -7.67 -7.40 -5.91
C VAL A 210 -7.57 -7.74 -4.43
N ILE A 211 -8.73 -7.87 -3.77
CA ILE A 211 -8.83 -8.30 -2.37
C ILE A 211 -9.72 -9.54 -2.33
N ARG A 212 -9.22 -10.67 -1.84
CA ARG A 212 -9.94 -11.94 -1.88
C ARG A 212 -9.54 -12.95 -0.81
N ASP A 213 -10.14 -14.11 -0.89
CA ASP A 213 -9.97 -15.25 0.04
C ASP A 213 -10.53 -14.91 1.44
N HIS A 214 -9.71 -14.89 2.50
CA HIS A 214 -10.11 -14.55 3.88
C HIS A 214 -9.40 -13.27 4.36
N ALA A 215 -9.12 -12.35 3.44
CA ALA A 215 -8.42 -11.13 3.76
C ALA A 215 -9.28 -10.15 4.56
N THR A 216 -8.70 -9.52 5.57
CA THR A 216 -9.31 -8.43 6.31
C THR A 216 -8.56 -7.14 6.00
N VAL A 217 -9.26 -6.14 5.45
CA VAL A 217 -8.67 -4.87 5.02
C VAL A 217 -9.37 -3.69 5.68
N VAL A 218 -8.59 -2.82 6.30
CA VAL A 218 -9.04 -1.50 6.77
C VAL A 218 -8.25 -0.44 6.00
N ALA A 219 -8.92 0.26 5.11
CA ALA A 219 -8.35 1.32 4.29
C ALA A 219 -8.96 2.68 4.67
N LYS A 220 -8.13 3.66 4.97
CA LYS A 220 -8.57 5.01 5.33
C LYS A 220 -7.74 6.06 4.61
N SER A 221 -8.40 6.90 3.81
CA SER A 221 -7.85 8.15 3.30
C SER A 221 -8.46 9.30 4.10
N ASP A 222 -7.62 10.13 4.72
CA ASP A 222 -8.08 11.26 5.53
C ASP A 222 -8.47 12.47 4.66
N GLY A 223 -8.17 12.44 3.35
CA GLY A 223 -8.43 13.51 2.40
C GLY A 223 -7.54 14.74 2.62
N GLY A 224 -7.28 15.47 1.55
CA GLY A 224 -6.38 16.61 1.56
C GLY A 224 -6.92 17.82 2.30
N TYR A 225 -6.01 18.69 2.69
CA TYR A 225 -6.29 19.97 3.34
C TYR A 225 -6.91 21.01 2.39
N TRP A 226 -6.88 20.77 1.08
CA TRP A 226 -7.35 21.69 0.04
C TRP A 226 -8.69 21.24 -0.52
N LEU A 227 -9.63 22.18 -0.66
CA LEU A 227 -10.94 21.95 -1.30
C LEU A 227 -10.72 21.50 -2.76
N GLY A 228 -11.08 20.27 -3.07
CA GLY A 228 -10.97 19.68 -4.42
C GLY A 228 -10.17 18.39 -4.51
N ASP A 229 -9.42 18.04 -3.46
CA ASP A 229 -8.63 16.81 -3.42
C ASP A 229 -9.55 15.62 -3.29
N SER A 230 -9.59 14.75 -4.31
CA SER A 230 -10.45 13.58 -4.37
C SER A 230 -9.62 12.31 -4.33
N CYS A 231 -9.64 11.60 -3.19
CA CYS A 231 -8.82 10.42 -2.97
C CYS A 231 -9.65 9.27 -2.40
N ALA A 232 -9.63 8.13 -3.11
CA ALA A 232 -10.29 6.93 -2.60
C ALA A 232 -9.57 6.38 -1.37
N ALA A 233 -10.30 5.67 -0.52
CA ALA A 233 -9.62 4.77 0.40
C ALA A 233 -9.01 3.58 -0.37
N ILE A 234 -9.73 3.01 -1.35
CA ILE A 234 -9.20 1.97 -2.24
C ILE A 234 -9.49 2.39 -3.68
N GLY A 235 -8.45 2.73 -4.44
CA GLY A 235 -8.61 3.16 -5.83
C GLY A 235 -7.71 4.31 -6.24
N ALA A 236 -8.20 5.20 -7.10
CA ALA A 236 -7.45 6.32 -7.64
C ALA A 236 -7.42 7.52 -6.70
N ALA A 237 -6.46 8.40 -6.92
CA ALA A 237 -6.35 9.69 -6.26
C ALA A 237 -6.07 10.80 -7.27
N GLY A 238 -6.82 11.90 -7.22
CA GLY A 238 -6.66 13.04 -8.11
C GLY A 238 -7.92 13.85 -8.23
N ASP A 239 -7.78 15.11 -8.68
CA ASP A 239 -8.91 16.02 -8.86
C ASP A 239 -9.80 15.63 -10.04
N LYS A 240 -11.01 16.17 -10.04
CA LYS A 240 -11.93 16.12 -11.19
C LYS A 240 -11.25 16.63 -12.45
N GLY A 241 -11.41 15.88 -13.56
CA GLY A 241 -10.80 16.22 -14.85
C GLY A 241 -9.36 15.76 -15.03
N LYS A 242 -8.81 14.96 -14.12
CA LYS A 242 -7.56 14.23 -14.34
C LYS A 242 -7.85 12.90 -15.05
N ASP A 243 -6.93 12.44 -15.87
CA ASP A 243 -7.04 11.13 -16.56
C ASP A 243 -6.70 9.98 -15.61
N THR A 244 -7.44 9.83 -14.50
CA THR A 244 -7.24 8.74 -13.56
C THR A 244 -8.23 7.61 -13.78
N GLU A 245 -7.76 6.38 -13.65
CA GLU A 245 -8.55 5.17 -13.77
C GLU A 245 -8.50 4.38 -12.47
N ALA A 246 -9.62 3.78 -12.08
CA ALA A 246 -9.71 2.89 -10.93
C ALA A 246 -10.31 1.55 -11.33
N GLU A 247 -9.57 0.46 -11.09
CA GLU A 247 -10.08 -0.90 -11.25
C GLU A 247 -9.85 -1.68 -9.96
N VAL A 248 -10.95 -2.03 -9.28
CA VAL A 248 -10.95 -2.70 -7.97
C VAL A 248 -11.85 -3.92 -8.03
N THR A 249 -11.35 -5.06 -7.60
CA THR A 249 -12.11 -6.29 -7.45
C THR A 249 -12.02 -6.79 -6.00
N ILE A 250 -13.15 -7.02 -5.37
CA ILE A 250 -13.26 -7.58 -4.03
C ILE A 250 -14.03 -8.89 -4.13
N GLY A 251 -13.41 -9.97 -3.65
CA GLY A 251 -13.96 -11.31 -3.68
C GLY A 251 -13.72 -12.06 -4.98
N THR A 252 -14.11 -13.31 -5.00
CA THR A 252 -13.98 -14.27 -6.09
C THR A 252 -15.34 -14.73 -6.57
N ALA A 253 -15.61 -14.65 -7.86
CA ALA A 253 -16.90 -15.03 -8.44
C ALA A 253 -17.28 -16.47 -8.07
N GLY A 254 -18.50 -16.65 -7.54
CA GLY A 254 -19.05 -17.97 -7.19
C GLY A 254 -18.40 -18.65 -5.98
N ALA A 255 -17.55 -17.94 -5.23
CA ALA A 255 -16.98 -18.51 -4.01
C ALA A 255 -18.06 -18.72 -2.93
N THR A 256 -17.92 -19.83 -2.18
CA THR A 256 -18.73 -20.12 -1.00
C THR A 256 -18.12 -19.52 0.27
N ALA A 257 -18.90 -19.40 1.35
CA ALA A 257 -18.39 -18.89 2.64
C ALA A 257 -17.20 -19.69 3.21
N GLU A 258 -17.09 -20.99 2.86
CA GLU A 258 -15.93 -21.81 3.27
C GLU A 258 -14.67 -21.50 2.47
N GLN A 259 -14.84 -21.07 1.21
CA GLN A 259 -13.75 -20.75 0.30
C GLN A 259 -13.29 -19.29 0.43
N GLU A 260 -14.19 -18.43 0.86
CA GLU A 260 -13.93 -17.00 0.94
C GLU A 260 -14.78 -16.33 2.03
N ASP A 261 -14.13 -15.47 2.81
CA ASP A 261 -14.77 -14.60 3.80
C ASP A 261 -13.97 -13.29 3.88
N VAL A 262 -14.18 -12.44 2.88
CA VAL A 262 -13.47 -11.16 2.74
C VAL A 262 -14.15 -10.09 3.55
N HIS A 263 -13.38 -9.38 4.38
CA HIS A 263 -13.86 -8.22 5.12
C HIS A 263 -13.11 -6.96 4.70
N VAL A 264 -13.82 -5.98 4.16
CA VAL A 264 -13.25 -4.69 3.76
C VAL A 264 -13.98 -3.55 4.47
N THR A 265 -13.24 -2.73 5.18
CA THR A 265 -13.71 -1.43 5.68
C THR A 265 -12.93 -0.33 4.98
N ALA A 266 -13.63 0.48 4.19
CA ALA A 266 -13.03 1.57 3.42
C ALA A 266 -13.66 2.92 3.81
N THR A 267 -12.83 3.89 4.19
CA THR A 267 -13.26 5.24 4.57
C THR A 267 -12.52 6.27 3.74
N GLY A 268 -13.24 6.95 2.85
CA GLY A 268 -12.77 8.12 2.11
C GLY A 268 -13.24 9.41 2.75
N PHE A 269 -12.44 10.47 2.73
CA PHE A 269 -12.85 11.75 3.31
C PHE A 269 -13.30 12.77 2.25
N TYR A 270 -12.52 13.03 1.20
CA TYR A 270 -12.88 13.89 0.07
C TYR A 270 -12.94 13.12 -1.26
N GLY A 271 -13.28 11.87 -1.23
CA GLY A 271 -13.43 11.00 -2.40
C GLY A 271 -14.21 9.77 -2.07
N SER A 272 -14.50 8.96 -3.07
CA SER A 272 -15.21 7.70 -2.89
C SER A 272 -14.43 6.78 -1.95
N ALA A 273 -15.13 6.01 -1.12
CA ALA A 273 -14.42 5.02 -0.32
C ALA A 273 -13.75 3.96 -1.22
N ILE A 274 -14.41 3.55 -2.32
CA ILE A 274 -13.84 2.60 -3.29
C ILE A 274 -14.09 3.13 -4.70
N GLY A 275 -13.01 3.27 -5.50
CA GLY A 275 -13.07 3.70 -6.90
C GLY A 275 -12.37 5.02 -7.17
N ASN A 276 -13.11 6.08 -7.44
CA ASN A 276 -12.64 7.46 -7.63
C ASN A 276 -11.73 7.71 -8.84
N GLY A 277 -11.87 6.95 -9.91
CA GLY A 277 -11.23 7.28 -11.19
C GLY A 277 -11.98 8.40 -11.90
N ALA A 278 -11.30 9.50 -12.23
CA ALA A 278 -11.92 10.66 -12.89
C ALA A 278 -12.26 10.42 -14.36
N LYS A 279 -11.59 9.46 -15.02
CA LYS A 279 -11.88 9.02 -16.38
C LYS A 279 -12.74 7.78 -16.39
N ASP A 280 -12.26 6.71 -15.76
CA ASP A 280 -12.94 5.43 -15.73
C ASP A 280 -12.84 4.82 -14.33
N THR A 281 -13.97 4.35 -13.81
CA THR A 281 -14.04 3.60 -12.56
C THR A 281 -14.74 2.27 -12.79
N LYS A 282 -14.07 1.17 -12.47
CA LYS A 282 -14.64 -0.16 -12.48
C LYS A 282 -14.46 -0.82 -11.13
N VAL A 283 -15.56 -1.08 -10.45
CA VAL A 283 -15.58 -1.77 -9.16
C VAL A 283 -16.41 -3.03 -9.26
N THR A 284 -15.82 -4.16 -8.91
CA THR A 284 -16.53 -5.45 -8.84
C THR A 284 -16.45 -5.97 -7.41
N ILE A 285 -17.61 -6.22 -6.79
CA ILE A 285 -17.74 -6.87 -5.50
C ILE A 285 -18.52 -8.15 -5.70
N GLN A 286 -17.95 -9.28 -5.30
CA GLN A 286 -18.51 -10.59 -5.64
C GLN A 286 -18.10 -11.66 -4.62
N GLY A 287 -18.61 -12.89 -4.80
CA GLY A 287 -18.33 -14.02 -3.93
C GLY A 287 -18.97 -13.87 -2.55
N HIS A 288 -18.22 -14.17 -1.50
CA HIS A 288 -18.66 -14.02 -0.12
C HIS A 288 -17.85 -12.89 0.55
N ALA A 289 -18.21 -11.65 0.22
CA ALA A 289 -17.52 -10.45 0.68
C ALA A 289 -18.42 -9.58 1.55
N THR A 290 -17.92 -9.13 2.69
CA THR A 290 -18.51 -8.10 3.54
C THR A 290 -17.76 -6.79 3.32
N VAL A 291 -18.46 -5.76 2.83
CA VAL A 291 -17.86 -4.47 2.49
C VAL A 291 -18.59 -3.35 3.20
N GLN A 292 -17.87 -2.68 4.10
CA GLN A 292 -18.34 -1.48 4.80
C GLN A 292 -17.64 -0.26 4.24
N THR A 293 -18.42 0.69 3.75
CA THR A 293 -17.90 1.93 3.17
C THR A 293 -18.45 3.16 3.86
N ALA A 294 -17.58 4.14 4.05
CA ALA A 294 -17.99 5.48 4.45
C ALA A 294 -17.28 6.50 3.55
N SER A 295 -18.06 7.44 3.03
CA SER A 295 -17.55 8.62 2.35
C SER A 295 -18.10 9.85 3.03
N SER A 296 -17.32 10.91 3.09
CA SER A 296 -17.78 12.22 3.58
C SER A 296 -17.83 13.22 2.43
N GLN A 297 -18.49 14.35 2.62
CA GLN A 297 -18.48 15.49 1.69
C GLN A 297 -19.21 15.26 0.35
N ASN A 298 -20.27 14.47 0.33
CA ASN A 298 -21.17 14.24 -0.82
C ASN A 298 -20.58 13.39 -1.97
N ASP A 299 -19.51 12.66 -1.72
CA ASP A 299 -18.95 11.72 -2.70
C ASP A 299 -19.62 10.33 -2.62
N ALA A 300 -19.52 9.55 -3.69
CA ALA A 300 -20.03 8.21 -3.72
C ALA A 300 -19.29 7.29 -2.73
N ALA A 301 -20.01 6.44 -2.02
CA ALA A 301 -19.35 5.42 -1.21
C ALA A 301 -18.58 4.43 -2.08
N ILE A 302 -19.16 4.02 -3.23
CA ILE A 302 -18.50 3.16 -4.23
C ILE A 302 -18.75 3.78 -5.61
N GLY A 303 -17.70 3.95 -6.38
CA GLY A 303 -17.76 4.55 -7.71
C GLY A 303 -16.91 5.81 -7.84
N SER A 304 -17.39 6.79 -8.56
CA SER A 304 -16.79 8.10 -8.73
C SER A 304 -17.87 9.14 -9.02
N ASP A 305 -17.60 10.40 -8.79
CA ASP A 305 -18.47 11.50 -9.14
C ASP A 305 -18.18 12.08 -10.54
N SER A 306 -17.27 11.50 -11.28
CA SER A 306 -16.90 11.91 -12.63
C SER A 306 -16.43 10.71 -13.49
N GLY A 307 -16.46 10.90 -14.81
CA GLY A 307 -16.05 9.85 -15.77
C GLY A 307 -17.07 8.74 -15.97
N ASN A 308 -16.62 7.63 -16.55
CA ASN A 308 -17.46 6.44 -16.73
C ASN A 308 -17.37 5.57 -15.48
N VAL A 309 -18.51 5.17 -14.95
CA VAL A 309 -18.58 4.36 -13.72
C VAL A 309 -19.31 3.05 -13.98
N GLU A 310 -18.63 1.94 -13.75
CA GLU A 310 -19.20 0.59 -13.74
C GLU A 310 -19.04 -0.01 -12.35
N VAL A 311 -20.15 -0.25 -11.66
CA VAL A 311 -20.17 -0.95 -10.38
C VAL A 311 -20.96 -2.23 -10.54
N THR A 312 -20.33 -3.36 -10.30
CA THR A 312 -20.96 -4.69 -10.31
C THR A 312 -20.93 -5.29 -8.92
N ILE A 313 -22.11 -5.60 -8.37
CA ILE A 313 -22.25 -6.31 -7.10
C ILE A 313 -23.04 -7.58 -7.39
N LYS A 314 -22.48 -8.74 -7.07
CA LYS A 314 -23.09 -10.04 -7.34
C LYS A 314 -22.71 -11.09 -6.30
N ASP A 315 -23.41 -12.22 -6.37
CA ASP A 315 -23.29 -13.33 -5.43
C ASP A 315 -23.77 -12.95 -4.00
N ASN A 316 -23.11 -13.42 -2.94
CA ASN A 316 -23.54 -13.25 -1.54
C ASN A 316 -22.80 -12.10 -0.84
N VAL A 317 -22.85 -10.91 -1.41
CA VAL A 317 -22.20 -9.72 -0.84
C VAL A 317 -23.06 -9.09 0.26
N SER A 318 -22.46 -8.68 1.36
CA SER A 318 -23.10 -7.96 2.48
C SER A 318 -22.31 -6.72 2.93
#